data_14334d02dc15469d9e2aae7e7d2b12cf
#
_entry.id   14334d02dc15469d9e2aae7e7d2b12cf
#
_cell.length_a   1.000
_cell.length_b   1.000
_cell.length_c   1.000
_cell.angle_alpha   90.00
_cell.angle_beta   90.00
_cell.angle_gamma   90.00
#
_symmetry.space_group_name_H-M   'P 1'
#
loop_
_entity.id
_entity.type
_entity.pdbx_description
1 polymer ?
#
loop_
_entity_poly.entity_id
_entity_poly.type
_entity_poly.pdbx_seq_one_letter_code
_entity_poly.pdbx_strand_id
1 'polypeptide(L)'
;MTTAQLPAPFALGVFGAGGSTGLVRGDRVLDVSGLGTVSALLADWDASFARLAAAAENAADEDWGPLAGLEVRCPLEPRQILQCGANYRKHVVDIVLAERRADASTTGHNSDVSEAEARAWAERMMDERARTGSPFFFAGLPAAMCGPDDDVLLPPEAAQVDWEAELAVVIGATARRVPRERALDYVAGFTVCNDISARDLQFPAEHRPLGGDWIRAKNRPTFLPTGPFLVPADQVGDHRDLEITFELNGERLQQDMPRNMLFDLPTLIAAASAATTLLPGDLILTGSPAGNGGHWGRWLQPGDVMVTAISGLGTQRNTCVLEDV
;
A
#
# COMPACT_ATOMS: atom_id res chain seq x y z
N MET A 1 -2.43 18.32 -10.97
CA MET A 1 -2.67 17.50 -9.77
C MET A 1 -4.04 17.83 -9.22
N THR A 2 -4.98 16.90 -9.27
CA THR A 2 -6.25 17.04 -8.57
C THR A 2 -5.98 16.60 -7.14
N THR A 3 -5.73 17.55 -6.25
CA THR A 3 -5.57 17.27 -4.81
C THR A 3 -6.87 16.64 -4.32
N ALA A 4 -6.86 15.34 -4.10
CA ALA A 4 -7.90 14.72 -3.31
C ALA A 4 -7.95 15.51 -1.98
N GLN A 5 -9.12 16.06 -1.67
CA GLN A 5 -9.30 16.93 -0.51
C GLN A 5 -8.94 16.11 0.74
N LEU A 6 -7.77 16.39 1.34
CA LEU A 6 -7.36 15.74 2.58
C LEU A 6 -8.37 16.09 3.68
N PRO A 7 -8.77 15.12 4.52
CA PRO A 7 -9.59 15.46 5.67
C PRO A 7 -8.81 16.43 6.57
N ALA A 8 -9.44 17.52 6.97
CA ALA A 8 -8.85 18.47 7.92
C ALA A 8 -8.59 17.75 9.27
N PRO A 9 -7.58 18.16 10.09
CA PRO A 9 -6.89 19.44 9.93
C PRO A 9 -5.51 19.38 9.24
N PHE A 10 -4.79 18.23 9.17
CA PHE A 10 -3.49 18.15 8.48
C PHE A 10 -3.03 16.71 8.18
N ALA A 11 -2.09 16.58 7.25
CA ALA A 11 -1.27 15.39 7.04
C ALA A 11 0.22 15.73 7.17
N LEU A 12 1.09 14.74 7.38
CA LEU A 12 2.54 14.92 7.39
C LEU A 12 3.11 14.51 6.03
N GLY A 13 3.98 15.37 5.50
CA GLY A 13 4.76 15.12 4.29
C GLY A 13 6.24 15.34 4.49
N VAL A 14 7.03 14.82 3.55
CA VAL A 14 8.47 15.06 3.42
C VAL A 14 8.74 15.73 2.09
N PHE A 15 9.50 16.81 2.09
CA PHE A 15 9.64 17.70 0.94
C PHE A 15 11.10 18.01 0.59
N GLY A 16 11.37 18.10 -0.71
CA GLY A 16 12.66 18.48 -1.28
C GLY A 16 13.80 17.52 -0.99
N ALA A 17 14.95 17.76 -1.61
CA ALA A 17 16.13 16.90 -1.48
C ALA A 17 16.67 16.81 -0.03
N GLY A 18 16.41 17.84 0.80
CA GLY A 18 16.80 17.86 2.21
C GLY A 18 15.90 17.07 3.15
N GLY A 19 14.76 16.58 2.69
CA GLY A 19 13.81 15.81 3.50
C GLY A 19 13.11 16.64 4.59
N SER A 20 12.73 17.89 4.29
CA SER A 20 12.04 18.77 5.24
C SER A 20 10.67 18.20 5.62
N THR A 21 10.36 18.20 6.91
CA THR A 21 9.05 17.76 7.42
C THR A 21 8.05 18.90 7.36
N GLY A 22 6.88 18.66 6.77
CA GLY A 22 5.81 19.67 6.69
C GLY A 22 4.44 19.10 7.04
N LEU A 23 3.57 19.99 7.55
CA LEU A 23 2.14 19.73 7.68
C LEU A 23 1.45 20.21 6.41
N VAL A 24 0.57 19.37 5.86
CA VAL A 24 -0.20 19.65 4.65
C VAL A 24 -1.65 19.88 5.01
N ARG A 25 -2.20 21.00 4.54
CA ARG A 25 -3.62 21.34 4.65
C ARG A 25 -4.11 21.84 3.31
N GLY A 26 -4.93 21.03 2.63
CA GLY A 26 -5.37 21.34 1.26
C GLY A 26 -4.19 21.43 0.29
N ASP A 27 -3.97 22.59 -0.29
CA ASP A 27 -2.88 22.88 -1.24
C ASP A 27 -1.71 23.69 -0.61
N ARG A 28 -1.62 23.70 0.73
CA ARG A 28 -0.64 24.46 1.47
C ARG A 28 0.18 23.58 2.42
N VAL A 29 1.40 24.01 2.71
CA VAL A 29 2.37 23.34 3.59
C VAL A 29 2.89 24.31 4.63
N LEU A 30 2.92 23.86 5.88
CA LEU A 30 3.60 24.51 6.99
C LEU A 30 4.90 23.74 7.27
N ASP A 31 6.05 24.40 7.20
CA ASP A 31 7.33 23.80 7.59
C ASP A 31 7.38 23.58 9.11
N VAL A 32 7.52 22.32 9.50
CA VAL A 32 7.68 21.89 10.89
C VAL A 32 8.97 21.11 11.13
N SER A 33 9.96 21.26 10.26
CA SER A 33 11.25 20.57 10.35
C SER A 33 11.95 20.78 11.70
N GLY A 34 11.69 21.91 12.35
CA GLY A 34 12.16 22.19 13.71
C GLY A 34 11.60 21.25 14.79
N LEU A 35 10.53 20.50 14.51
CA LEU A 35 9.97 19.50 15.41
C LEU A 35 10.61 18.11 15.24
N GLY A 36 11.34 17.89 14.14
CA GLY A 36 12.04 16.65 13.83
C GLY A 36 11.63 16.02 12.52
N THR A 37 12.29 14.92 12.13
CA THR A 37 11.90 14.09 10.98
C THR A 37 10.63 13.28 11.31
N VAL A 38 9.92 12.81 10.28
CA VAL A 38 8.73 11.95 10.47
C VAL A 38 9.07 10.72 11.31
N SER A 39 10.22 10.08 11.07
CA SER A 39 10.68 8.93 11.86
C SER A 39 10.91 9.29 13.34
N ALA A 40 11.48 10.47 13.63
CA ALA A 40 11.66 10.95 15.01
C ALA A 40 10.32 11.27 15.69
N LEU A 41 9.37 11.83 14.95
CA LEU A 41 8.02 12.12 15.45
C LEU A 41 7.25 10.84 15.76
N LEU A 42 7.37 9.82 14.91
CA LEU A 42 6.72 8.52 15.11
C LEU A 42 7.27 7.77 16.34
N ALA A 43 8.51 8.00 16.74
CA ALA A 43 9.12 7.34 17.91
C ALA A 43 8.37 7.63 19.23
N ASP A 44 7.68 8.76 19.33
CA ASP A 44 6.78 9.13 20.44
C ASP A 44 5.55 9.84 19.84
N TRP A 45 4.67 9.03 19.23
CA TRP A 45 3.59 9.55 18.39
C TRP A 45 2.60 10.42 19.15
N ASP A 46 2.15 10.00 20.33
CA ASP A 46 1.12 10.73 21.09
C ASP A 46 1.59 12.14 21.47
N ALA A 47 2.81 12.25 21.98
CA ALA A 47 3.42 13.54 22.31
C ALA A 47 3.69 14.38 21.06
N SER A 48 4.14 13.75 19.97
CA SER A 48 4.41 14.41 18.69
C SER A 48 3.12 14.91 18.04
N PHE A 49 2.06 14.12 18.02
CA PHE A 49 0.78 14.54 17.46
C PHE A 49 0.22 15.78 18.15
N ALA A 50 0.28 15.83 19.50
CA ALA A 50 -0.13 17.02 20.24
C ALA A 50 0.70 18.29 19.85
N ARG A 51 2.01 18.13 19.65
CA ARG A 51 2.89 19.24 19.19
C ARG A 51 2.58 19.66 17.77
N LEU A 52 2.31 18.73 16.87
CA LEU A 52 1.96 18.99 15.48
C LEU A 52 0.59 19.70 15.38
N ALA A 53 -0.40 19.24 16.16
CA ALA A 53 -1.69 19.89 16.24
C ALA A 53 -1.58 21.33 16.75
N ALA A 54 -0.79 21.56 17.83
CA ALA A 54 -0.55 22.89 18.33
C ALA A 54 0.18 23.78 17.31
N ALA A 55 1.14 23.23 16.56
CA ALA A 55 1.81 23.98 15.49
C ALA A 55 0.83 24.40 14.39
N ALA A 56 -0.05 23.48 13.98
CA ALA A 56 -1.07 23.76 12.96
C ALA A 56 -2.11 24.78 13.40
N GLU A 57 -2.46 24.82 14.69
CA GLU A 57 -3.44 25.75 15.28
C GLU A 57 -2.84 27.17 15.48
N ASN A 58 -1.56 27.25 15.88
CA ASN A 58 -0.91 28.51 16.19
C ASN A 58 -0.26 29.18 14.99
N ALA A 59 -0.07 28.49 13.87
CA ALA A 59 0.49 29.07 12.66
C ALA A 59 -0.44 30.12 12.04
N ALA A 60 0.12 31.29 11.73
CA ALA A 60 -0.58 32.31 10.98
C ALA A 60 -0.81 31.87 9.53
N ASP A 61 -1.76 32.49 8.83
CA ASP A 61 -2.08 32.09 7.46
C ASP A 61 -0.86 32.28 6.52
N GLU A 62 -0.04 33.30 6.76
CA GLU A 62 1.19 33.56 6.02
C GLU A 62 2.30 32.54 6.22
N ASP A 63 2.26 31.72 7.29
CA ASP A 63 3.25 30.67 7.56
C ASP A 63 3.03 29.44 6.64
N TRP A 64 1.84 29.34 6.04
CA TRP A 64 1.49 28.26 5.12
C TRP A 64 1.84 28.65 3.68
N GLY A 65 2.91 28.03 3.14
CA GLY A 65 3.32 28.18 1.75
C GLY A 65 2.53 27.25 0.79
N PRO A 66 2.66 27.45 -0.53
CA PRO A 66 1.99 26.57 -1.52
C PRO A 66 2.64 25.19 -1.55
N LEU A 67 1.82 24.13 -1.64
CA LEU A 67 2.27 22.76 -1.93
C LEU A 67 2.77 22.62 -3.38
N ALA A 68 2.15 23.36 -4.29
CA ALA A 68 2.49 23.32 -5.71
C ALA A 68 3.98 23.69 -5.94
N GLY A 69 4.69 22.83 -6.68
CA GLY A 69 6.11 23.03 -7.00
C GLY A 69 7.08 22.45 -5.97
N LEU A 70 6.60 21.92 -4.85
CA LEU A 70 7.42 21.15 -3.93
C LEU A 70 7.58 19.70 -4.45
N GLU A 71 8.82 19.19 -4.37
CA GLU A 71 9.09 17.76 -4.54
C GLU A 71 8.53 17.03 -3.32
N VAL A 72 7.51 16.17 -3.52
CA VAL A 72 6.95 15.35 -2.46
C VAL A 72 7.68 14.02 -2.44
N ARG A 73 8.18 13.62 -1.28
CA ARG A 73 8.95 12.38 -1.10
C ARG A 73 8.14 11.35 -0.32
N CYS A 74 8.61 10.11 -0.32
CA CYS A 74 8.08 9.10 0.59
C CYS A 74 8.13 9.64 2.03
N PRO A 75 7.00 9.68 2.77
CA PRO A 75 6.95 10.27 4.10
C PRO A 75 7.53 9.36 5.18
N LEU A 76 7.91 8.12 4.86
CA LEU A 76 8.22 7.06 5.82
C LEU A 76 9.56 6.38 5.54
N GLU A 77 10.22 5.97 6.62
CA GLU A 77 11.43 5.14 6.62
C GLU A 77 11.23 3.96 7.58
N PRO A 78 10.37 2.98 7.23
CA PRO A 78 10.03 1.87 8.12
C PRO A 78 11.24 0.95 8.32
N ARG A 79 11.33 0.33 9.52
CA ARG A 79 12.29 -0.74 9.79
C ARG A 79 11.78 -2.08 9.30
N GLN A 80 10.47 -2.27 9.34
CA GLN A 80 9.78 -3.48 8.90
C GLN A 80 8.58 -3.10 8.05
N ILE A 81 8.37 -3.89 6.99
CA ILE A 81 7.19 -3.81 6.14
C ILE A 81 6.58 -5.20 6.11
N LEU A 82 5.35 -5.32 6.56
CA LEU A 82 4.56 -6.54 6.51
C LEU A 82 3.47 -6.37 5.46
N GLN A 83 3.51 -7.20 4.43
CA GLN A 83 2.55 -7.14 3.33
C GLN A 83 1.54 -8.28 3.48
N CYS A 84 0.25 -7.94 3.53
CA CYS A 84 -0.81 -8.94 3.66
C CYS A 84 -1.27 -9.43 2.30
N GLY A 85 -0.96 -10.68 1.98
CA GLY A 85 -1.45 -11.32 0.76
C GLY A 85 -2.88 -11.83 0.87
N ALA A 86 -3.60 -11.81 -0.26
CA ALA A 86 -4.91 -12.44 -0.44
C ALA A 86 -5.98 -11.97 0.57
N ASN A 87 -6.08 -10.66 0.79
CA ASN A 87 -7.01 -10.07 1.79
C ASN A 87 -8.30 -9.50 1.19
N TYR A 88 -8.53 -9.63 -0.11
CA TYR A 88 -9.79 -9.30 -0.76
C TYR A 88 -10.30 -10.54 -1.51
N ARG A 89 -11.52 -10.99 -1.17
CA ARG A 89 -12.13 -12.21 -1.71
C ARG A 89 -12.15 -12.21 -3.24
N LYS A 90 -12.61 -11.11 -3.83
CA LYS A 90 -12.73 -10.99 -5.29
C LYS A 90 -11.37 -11.01 -5.99
N HIS A 91 -10.36 -10.37 -5.41
CA HIS A 91 -9.00 -10.36 -5.94
C HIS A 91 -8.41 -11.78 -6.06
N VAL A 92 -8.57 -12.61 -5.02
CA VAL A 92 -8.07 -14.00 -5.04
C VAL A 92 -8.79 -14.84 -6.08
N VAL A 93 -10.11 -14.68 -6.18
CA VAL A 93 -10.90 -15.37 -7.21
C VAL A 93 -10.39 -15.01 -8.61
N ASP A 94 -10.15 -13.74 -8.87
CA ASP A 94 -9.63 -13.26 -10.15
C ASP A 94 -8.22 -13.80 -10.46
N ILE A 95 -7.32 -13.86 -9.45
CA ILE A 95 -5.98 -14.47 -9.61
C ILE A 95 -6.10 -15.95 -10.01
N VAL A 96 -6.90 -16.74 -9.28
CA VAL A 96 -7.10 -18.18 -9.58
C VAL A 96 -7.60 -18.39 -10.99
N LEU A 97 -8.52 -17.54 -11.46
CA LEU A 97 -9.02 -17.62 -12.83
C LEU A 97 -7.99 -17.19 -13.88
N ALA A 98 -7.17 -16.17 -13.56
CA ALA A 98 -6.11 -15.71 -14.45
C ALA A 98 -5.00 -16.76 -14.62
N GLU A 99 -4.52 -17.36 -13.53
CA GLU A 99 -3.52 -18.44 -13.54
C GLU A 99 -4.02 -19.64 -14.37
N ARG A 100 -5.27 -20.01 -14.20
CA ARG A 100 -5.86 -21.09 -14.98
C ARG A 100 -5.90 -20.79 -16.49
N ARG A 101 -6.23 -19.55 -16.88
CA ARG A 101 -6.22 -19.15 -18.29
C ARG A 101 -4.80 -19.21 -18.87
N ALA A 102 -3.80 -18.83 -18.10
CA ALA A 102 -2.40 -18.92 -18.49
C ALA A 102 -1.93 -20.37 -18.66
N ASP A 103 -2.27 -21.28 -17.75
CA ASP A 103 -1.95 -22.71 -17.84
C ASP A 103 -2.61 -23.35 -19.07
N ALA A 104 -3.87 -23.06 -19.35
CA ALA A 104 -4.57 -23.55 -20.52
C ALA A 104 -3.95 -23.07 -21.84
N SER A 105 -3.40 -21.85 -21.87
CA SER A 105 -2.73 -21.28 -23.04
C SER A 105 -1.33 -21.85 -23.30
N THR A 106 -0.61 -22.23 -22.24
CA THR A 106 0.80 -22.69 -22.33
C THR A 106 0.95 -24.19 -22.48
N THR A 107 0.06 -24.99 -21.89
CA THR A 107 0.20 -26.45 -21.87
C THR A 107 -0.73 -27.17 -22.86
N GLY A 108 -1.71 -26.45 -23.45
CA GLY A 108 -2.76 -27.10 -24.26
C GLY A 108 -3.61 -28.09 -23.46
N HIS A 109 -3.36 -28.24 -22.19
CA HIS A 109 -4.17 -29.07 -21.30
C HIS A 109 -5.43 -28.30 -20.90
N ASN A 110 -6.53 -28.68 -21.52
CA ASN A 110 -7.86 -28.35 -21.00
C ASN A 110 -7.95 -29.00 -19.61
N SER A 111 -7.84 -28.20 -18.52
CA SER A 111 -8.17 -28.78 -17.21
C SER A 111 -9.63 -29.22 -17.28
N ASP A 112 -9.93 -30.45 -16.85
CA ASP A 112 -11.28 -31.03 -16.84
C ASP A 112 -12.31 -30.23 -16.01
N VAL A 113 -11.84 -29.17 -15.32
CA VAL A 113 -12.61 -28.27 -14.45
C VAL A 113 -13.05 -27.03 -15.23
N SER A 114 -14.33 -26.72 -15.31
CA SER A 114 -14.84 -25.50 -15.97
C SER A 114 -14.43 -24.22 -15.20
N GLU A 115 -14.48 -23.05 -15.88
CA GLU A 115 -14.23 -21.75 -15.21
C GLU A 115 -15.21 -21.54 -14.05
N ALA A 116 -16.46 -21.98 -14.19
CA ALA A 116 -17.48 -21.89 -13.14
C ALA A 116 -17.13 -22.73 -11.91
N GLU A 117 -16.58 -23.92 -12.09
CA GLU A 117 -16.12 -24.78 -11.00
C GLU A 117 -14.88 -24.23 -10.31
N ALA A 118 -13.93 -23.69 -11.08
CA ALA A 118 -12.74 -23.04 -10.54
C ALA A 118 -13.11 -21.79 -9.71
N ARG A 119 -14.04 -20.98 -10.21
CA ARG A 119 -14.60 -19.84 -9.47
C ARG A 119 -15.27 -20.30 -8.18
N ALA A 120 -16.15 -21.26 -8.25
CA ALA A 120 -16.87 -21.78 -7.08
C ALA A 120 -15.90 -22.40 -6.04
N TRP A 121 -14.83 -23.03 -6.49
CA TRP A 121 -13.78 -23.53 -5.61
C TRP A 121 -13.03 -22.39 -4.90
N ALA A 122 -12.58 -21.38 -5.64
CA ALA A 122 -11.88 -20.22 -5.10
C ALA A 122 -12.75 -19.45 -4.10
N GLU A 123 -14.04 -19.28 -4.41
CA GLU A 123 -15.01 -18.65 -3.52
C GLU A 123 -15.18 -19.42 -2.21
N ARG A 124 -15.36 -20.75 -2.26
CA ARG A 124 -15.45 -21.57 -1.05
C ARG A 124 -14.16 -21.55 -0.24
N MET A 125 -13.01 -21.59 -0.89
CA MET A 125 -11.70 -21.48 -0.21
C MET A 125 -11.59 -20.17 0.56
N MET A 126 -12.02 -19.06 -0.04
CA MET A 126 -11.98 -17.74 0.61
C MET A 126 -13.00 -17.63 1.74
N ASP A 127 -14.20 -18.20 1.59
CA ASP A 127 -15.21 -18.24 2.64
C ASP A 127 -14.74 -19.08 3.84
N GLU A 128 -14.07 -20.20 3.62
CA GLU A 128 -13.47 -21.01 4.67
C GLU A 128 -12.31 -20.24 5.35
N ARG A 129 -11.45 -19.57 4.56
CA ARG A 129 -10.36 -18.76 5.09
C ARG A 129 -10.88 -17.60 5.94
N ALA A 130 -11.99 -16.95 5.55
CA ALA A 130 -12.62 -15.90 6.35
C ALA A 130 -13.12 -16.43 7.71
N ARG A 131 -13.61 -17.67 7.74
CA ARG A 131 -14.24 -18.28 8.91
C ARG A 131 -13.22 -18.86 9.91
N THR A 132 -12.15 -19.47 9.43
CA THR A 132 -11.22 -20.28 10.25
C THR A 132 -9.75 -19.95 10.02
N GLY A 133 -9.43 -19.14 9.02
CA GLY A 133 -8.07 -18.82 8.63
C GLY A 133 -7.45 -17.68 9.44
N SER A 134 -6.26 -17.31 9.02
CA SER A 134 -5.51 -16.17 9.55
C SER A 134 -4.91 -15.35 8.40
N PRO A 135 -4.56 -14.07 8.64
CA PRO A 135 -3.82 -13.27 7.67
C PRO A 135 -2.51 -13.96 7.25
N PHE A 136 -2.20 -13.87 5.97
CA PHE A 136 -0.92 -14.30 5.42
C PHE A 136 -0.05 -13.07 5.22
N PHE A 137 1.15 -13.07 5.79
CA PHE A 137 2.10 -11.99 5.64
C PHE A 137 3.39 -12.47 4.97
N PHE A 138 3.96 -11.59 4.17
CA PHE A 138 5.33 -11.68 3.67
C PHE A 138 6.07 -10.36 3.93
N ALA A 139 7.40 -10.40 3.83
CA ALA A 139 8.23 -9.25 4.14
C ALA A 139 8.37 -8.33 2.91
N GLY A 140 8.14 -7.05 3.12
CA GLY A 140 8.58 -5.98 2.25
C GLY A 140 9.95 -5.44 2.72
N LEU A 141 10.76 -5.01 1.76
CA LEU A 141 12.05 -4.38 2.06
C LEU A 141 11.95 -2.86 1.86
N PRO A 142 12.47 -2.05 2.80
CA PRO A 142 12.53 -0.58 2.61
C PRO A 142 13.24 -0.17 1.33
N ALA A 143 14.18 -0.98 0.83
CA ALA A 143 14.88 -0.75 -0.43
C ALA A 143 13.98 -0.79 -1.68
N ALA A 144 12.76 -1.36 -1.58
CA ALA A 144 11.78 -1.35 -2.66
C ALA A 144 10.94 -0.06 -2.70
N MET A 145 10.99 0.77 -1.64
CA MET A 145 10.18 1.98 -1.55
C MET A 145 10.66 3.08 -2.50
N CYS A 146 9.70 3.83 -3.01
CA CYS A 146 9.93 5.08 -3.73
C CYS A 146 8.82 6.09 -3.38
N GLY A 147 8.98 7.32 -3.81
CA GLY A 147 8.05 8.41 -3.57
C GLY A 147 6.79 8.34 -4.44
N PRO A 148 5.82 9.20 -4.13
CA PRO A 148 4.51 9.18 -4.80
C PRO A 148 4.56 9.63 -6.27
N ASP A 149 5.60 10.34 -6.68
CA ASP A 149 5.78 10.86 -8.03
C ASP A 149 7.06 10.29 -8.72
N ASP A 150 7.74 9.32 -8.08
CA ASP A 150 8.93 8.69 -8.64
C ASP A 150 8.59 7.71 -9.77
N ASP A 151 9.53 7.50 -10.68
CA ASP A 151 9.40 6.48 -11.73
C ASP A 151 9.48 5.06 -11.13
N VAL A 152 8.69 4.13 -11.69
CA VAL A 152 8.76 2.70 -11.37
C VAL A 152 9.60 1.99 -12.41
N LEU A 153 10.69 1.36 -11.96
CA LEU A 153 11.65 0.67 -12.79
C LEU A 153 11.14 -0.74 -13.15
N LEU A 154 10.88 -0.98 -14.42
CA LEU A 154 10.45 -2.29 -14.92
C LEU A 154 11.70 -3.14 -15.23
N PRO A 155 11.92 -4.27 -14.53
CA PRO A 155 13.09 -5.10 -14.79
C PRO A 155 12.94 -5.81 -16.15
N PRO A 156 14.02 -5.85 -16.97
CA PRO A 156 13.95 -6.38 -18.34
C PRO A 156 13.63 -7.88 -18.40
N GLU A 157 13.89 -8.62 -17.32
CA GLU A 157 13.59 -10.05 -17.23
C GLU A 157 12.14 -10.36 -16.79
N ALA A 158 11.34 -9.38 -16.38
CA ALA A 158 9.96 -9.57 -15.96
C ALA A 158 8.98 -9.16 -17.07
N ALA A 159 8.19 -10.09 -17.54
CA ALA A 159 7.19 -9.84 -18.57
C ALA A 159 5.77 -9.55 -18.00
N GLN A 160 5.55 -9.84 -16.71
CA GLN A 160 4.24 -9.75 -16.06
C GLN A 160 4.33 -8.87 -14.81
N VAL A 161 4.69 -7.60 -15.00
CA VAL A 161 4.68 -6.62 -13.89
C VAL A 161 3.27 -6.08 -13.70
N ASP A 162 2.77 -6.20 -12.48
CA ASP A 162 1.39 -5.96 -12.07
C ASP A 162 1.32 -4.85 -11.01
N TRP A 163 0.15 -4.24 -10.85
CA TRP A 163 -0.16 -3.22 -9.85
C TRP A 163 -1.06 -3.78 -8.75
N GLU A 164 -0.93 -3.23 -7.54
CA GLU A 164 -1.75 -3.55 -6.38
C GLU A 164 -1.92 -2.30 -5.50
N ALA A 165 -2.99 -1.52 -5.76
CA ALA A 165 -3.33 -0.36 -4.92
C ALA A 165 -3.74 -0.82 -3.51
N GLU A 166 -3.10 -0.29 -2.47
CA GLU A 166 -3.31 -0.71 -1.09
C GLU A 166 -3.40 0.43 -0.09
N LEU A 167 -4.27 0.28 0.89
CA LEU A 167 -4.19 1.04 2.13
C LEU A 167 -2.99 0.51 2.94
N ALA A 168 -2.13 1.41 3.41
CA ALA A 168 -1.05 1.07 4.33
C ALA A 168 -1.28 1.70 5.71
N VAL A 169 -1.07 0.89 6.74
CA VAL A 169 -1.18 1.28 8.15
C VAL A 169 0.20 1.58 8.69
N VAL A 170 0.36 2.73 9.35
CA VAL A 170 1.59 3.15 10.01
C VAL A 170 1.45 2.91 11.51
N ILE A 171 2.35 2.12 12.09
CA ILE A 171 2.37 1.83 13.51
C ILE A 171 2.92 3.03 14.29
N GLY A 172 2.23 3.43 15.36
CA GLY A 172 2.57 4.58 16.21
C GLY A 172 3.16 4.22 17.57
N ALA A 173 2.99 2.96 18.00
CA ALA A 173 3.52 2.50 19.29
C ALA A 173 4.03 1.07 19.19
N THR A 174 5.00 0.70 20.04
CA THR A 174 5.52 -0.67 20.09
C THR A 174 4.40 -1.65 20.41
N ALA A 175 4.13 -2.60 19.52
CA ALA A 175 3.03 -3.56 19.61
C ALA A 175 3.55 -5.00 19.64
N ARG A 176 3.24 -5.74 20.69
CA ARG A 176 3.56 -7.15 20.83
C ARG A 176 2.40 -7.92 21.45
N ARG A 177 1.85 -8.92 20.72
CA ARG A 177 0.69 -9.73 21.12
C ARG A 177 -0.51 -8.89 21.55
N VAL A 178 -0.80 -7.87 20.74
CA VAL A 178 -1.90 -6.95 20.99
C VAL A 178 -3.24 -7.66 20.77
N PRO A 179 -4.19 -7.58 21.71
CA PRO A 179 -5.53 -8.10 21.49
C PRO A 179 -6.25 -7.29 20.41
N ARG A 180 -7.09 -7.95 19.61
CA ARG A 180 -7.78 -7.35 18.47
C ARG A 180 -8.55 -6.07 18.85
N GLU A 181 -9.17 -6.06 20.02
CA GLU A 181 -9.99 -4.95 20.55
C GLU A 181 -9.18 -3.68 20.83
N ARG A 182 -7.85 -3.83 21.00
CA ARG A 182 -6.92 -2.73 21.27
C ARG A 182 -6.01 -2.40 20.11
N ALA A 183 -6.15 -3.10 18.98
CA ALA A 183 -5.20 -3.03 17.87
C ALA A 183 -5.09 -1.62 17.25
N LEU A 184 -6.21 -0.90 17.14
CA LEU A 184 -6.22 0.45 16.57
C LEU A 184 -5.55 1.49 17.45
N ASP A 185 -5.39 1.25 18.76
CA ASP A 185 -4.66 2.13 19.68
C ASP A 185 -3.17 2.24 19.33
N TYR A 186 -2.66 1.36 18.48
CA TYR A 186 -1.26 1.31 18.05
C TYR A 186 -1.00 1.94 16.67
N VAL A 187 -2.04 2.55 16.07
CA VAL A 187 -1.96 3.13 14.72
C VAL A 187 -1.66 4.63 14.81
N ALA A 188 -0.55 5.06 14.19
CA ALA A 188 -0.27 6.48 14.02
C ALA A 188 -1.13 7.11 12.93
N GLY A 189 -1.33 6.39 11.83
CA GLY A 189 -2.08 6.89 10.69
C GLY A 189 -2.02 5.96 9.49
N PHE A 190 -2.37 6.53 8.35
CA PHE A 190 -2.53 5.80 7.08
C PHE A 190 -1.79 6.52 5.95
N THR A 191 -1.42 5.74 4.94
CA THR A 191 -0.87 6.25 3.67
C THR A 191 -1.30 5.37 2.51
N VAL A 192 -1.00 5.81 1.29
CA VAL A 192 -1.24 5.04 0.06
C VAL A 192 0.01 4.25 -0.28
N CYS A 193 -0.13 3.00 -0.70
CA CYS A 193 0.92 2.19 -1.29
C CYS A 193 0.45 1.54 -2.59
N ASN A 194 1.42 1.17 -3.44
CA ASN A 194 1.18 0.30 -4.58
C ASN A 194 2.19 -0.86 -4.50
N ASP A 195 1.72 -2.08 -4.21
CA ASP A 195 2.56 -3.28 -4.03
C ASP A 195 2.84 -3.94 -5.39
N ILE A 196 3.72 -3.29 -6.19
CA ILE A 196 4.10 -3.74 -7.53
C ILE A 196 4.65 -5.16 -7.49
N SER A 197 4.26 -5.98 -8.47
CA SER A 197 4.52 -7.41 -8.46
C SER A 197 5.00 -7.91 -9.82
N ALA A 198 6.17 -8.55 -9.89
CA ALA A 198 6.59 -9.33 -11.04
C ALA A 198 6.03 -10.77 -10.92
N ARG A 199 4.85 -11.02 -11.49
CA ARG A 199 4.08 -12.26 -11.30
C ARG A 199 4.80 -13.48 -11.82
N ASP A 200 5.45 -13.37 -12.98
CA ASP A 200 6.22 -14.44 -13.61
C ASP A 200 7.49 -14.82 -12.81
N LEU A 201 7.96 -13.95 -11.92
CA LEU A 201 9.09 -14.22 -11.04
C LEU A 201 8.67 -14.71 -9.64
N GLN A 202 7.38 -14.74 -9.34
CA GLN A 202 6.88 -15.10 -8.01
C GLN A 202 6.90 -16.61 -7.74
N PHE A 203 6.53 -17.41 -8.73
CA PHE A 203 6.45 -18.87 -8.59
C PHE A 203 7.21 -19.61 -9.70
N PRO A 204 8.53 -19.38 -9.86
CA PRO A 204 9.31 -20.16 -10.80
C PRO A 204 9.27 -21.64 -10.41
N ALA A 205 9.39 -22.54 -11.40
CA ALA A 205 9.15 -23.98 -11.21
C ALA A 205 9.99 -24.58 -10.07
N GLU A 206 11.25 -24.14 -9.96
CA GLU A 206 12.19 -24.59 -8.93
C GLU A 206 11.87 -24.09 -7.52
N HIS A 207 11.19 -22.94 -7.38
CA HIS A 207 10.83 -22.35 -6.09
C HIS A 207 9.37 -22.62 -5.67
N ARG A 208 8.54 -23.11 -6.58
CA ARG A 208 7.13 -23.39 -6.30
C ARG A 208 6.92 -24.33 -5.10
N PRO A 209 7.69 -25.43 -4.94
CA PRO A 209 7.59 -26.29 -3.75
C PRO A 209 8.04 -25.62 -2.45
N LEU A 210 8.81 -24.52 -2.53
CA LEU A 210 9.32 -23.75 -1.38
C LEU A 210 8.39 -22.58 -1.00
N GLY A 211 7.26 -22.38 -1.68
CA GLY A 211 6.33 -21.29 -1.41
C GLY A 211 6.54 -20.03 -2.26
N GLY A 212 7.36 -20.12 -3.32
CA GLY A 212 7.65 -19.01 -4.24
C GLY A 212 8.82 -18.13 -3.80
N ASP A 213 9.16 -17.15 -4.66
CA ASP A 213 10.22 -16.17 -4.45
C ASP A 213 9.64 -14.77 -4.32
N TRP A 214 9.24 -14.42 -3.10
CA TRP A 214 8.61 -13.15 -2.78
C TRP A 214 9.60 -11.97 -2.83
N ILE A 215 10.90 -12.24 -2.64
CA ILE A 215 11.93 -11.19 -2.77
C ILE A 215 12.04 -10.75 -4.22
N ARG A 216 12.19 -11.68 -5.16
CA ARG A 216 12.28 -11.37 -6.60
C ARG A 216 11.01 -10.75 -7.16
N ALA A 217 9.86 -11.18 -6.65
CA ALA A 217 8.57 -10.72 -7.17
C ALA A 217 8.16 -9.33 -6.68
N LYS A 218 8.44 -9.00 -5.41
CA LYS A 218 7.84 -7.85 -4.72
C LYS A 218 8.85 -6.80 -4.23
N ASN A 219 10.12 -7.14 -4.12
CA ASN A 219 11.10 -6.32 -3.42
C ASN A 219 12.17 -5.72 -4.35
N ARG A 220 11.81 -5.44 -5.60
CA ARG A 220 12.69 -4.73 -6.53
C ARG A 220 12.70 -3.23 -6.23
N PRO A 221 13.77 -2.52 -6.58
CA PRO A 221 13.81 -1.07 -6.46
C PRO A 221 12.55 -0.44 -7.09
N THR A 222 11.97 0.52 -6.41
CA THR A 222 10.74 1.26 -6.80
C THR A 222 9.44 0.45 -6.89
N PHE A 223 9.43 -0.82 -6.45
CA PHE A 223 8.22 -1.66 -6.47
C PHE A 223 7.24 -1.36 -5.33
N LEU A 224 7.55 -0.37 -4.48
CA LEU A 224 6.66 0.04 -3.40
C LEU A 224 6.50 1.57 -3.34
N PRO A 225 5.86 2.20 -4.36
CA PRO A 225 5.47 3.61 -4.26
C PRO A 225 4.66 3.85 -2.99
N THR A 226 5.11 4.80 -2.15
CA THR A 226 4.53 5.05 -0.83
C THR A 226 4.36 6.56 -0.59
N GLY A 227 3.20 6.95 -0.11
CA GLY A 227 2.84 8.35 0.13
C GLY A 227 1.55 8.74 -0.62
N PRO A 228 1.28 10.05 -0.83
CA PRO A 228 2.18 11.18 -0.64
C PRO A 228 2.39 11.60 0.81
N PHE A 229 1.45 11.29 1.71
CA PHE A 229 1.46 11.80 3.06
C PHE A 229 1.14 10.70 4.09
N LEU A 230 1.57 10.90 5.32
CA LEU A 230 1.04 10.21 6.48
C LEU A 230 -0.13 11.02 7.03
N VAL A 231 -1.34 10.47 6.93
CA VAL A 231 -2.55 11.07 7.52
C VAL A 231 -2.78 10.45 8.89
N PRO A 232 -2.77 11.25 9.99
CA PRO A 232 -3.00 10.75 11.34
C PRO A 232 -4.35 10.01 11.46
N ALA A 233 -4.38 8.91 12.22
CA ALA A 233 -5.57 8.08 12.35
C ALA A 233 -6.77 8.85 12.92
N ASP A 234 -6.54 9.76 13.88
CA ASP A 234 -7.55 10.60 14.48
C ASP A 234 -8.21 11.59 13.51
N GLN A 235 -7.61 11.80 12.35
CA GLN A 235 -8.09 12.73 11.33
C GLN A 235 -8.75 12.01 10.14
N VAL A 236 -8.62 10.70 10.10
CA VAL A 236 -9.37 9.83 9.19
C VAL A 236 -10.62 9.38 9.91
N GLY A 237 -11.78 9.67 9.39
CA GLY A 237 -13.04 9.18 9.97
C GLY A 237 -13.06 7.65 10.07
N ASP A 238 -14.06 6.98 9.60
CA ASP A 238 -14.02 5.52 9.53
C ASP A 238 -13.10 5.07 8.37
N HIS A 239 -11.95 4.52 8.69
CA HIS A 239 -11.00 4.01 7.69
C HIS A 239 -11.62 2.96 6.74
N ARG A 240 -12.72 2.31 7.15
CA ARG A 240 -13.45 1.33 6.34
C ARG A 240 -14.21 1.98 5.18
N ASP A 241 -14.41 3.29 5.21
CA ASP A 241 -15.13 4.08 4.21
C ASP A 241 -14.20 4.77 3.19
N LEU A 242 -12.89 4.62 3.36
CA LEU A 242 -11.92 5.12 2.40
C LEU A 242 -12.10 4.41 1.06
N GLU A 243 -12.16 5.18 -0.04
CA GLU A 243 -12.21 4.61 -1.38
C GLU A 243 -10.80 4.42 -1.92
N ILE A 244 -10.44 3.19 -2.27
CA ILE A 244 -9.18 2.83 -2.92
C ILE A 244 -9.43 2.78 -4.41
N THR A 245 -8.65 3.52 -5.20
CA THR A 245 -8.77 3.54 -6.66
C THR A 245 -7.40 3.43 -7.33
N PHE A 246 -7.39 2.79 -8.48
CA PHE A 246 -6.22 2.73 -9.36
C PHE A 246 -6.63 2.99 -10.80
N GLU A 247 -5.86 3.85 -11.47
CA GLU A 247 -6.01 4.13 -12.90
C GLU A 247 -4.70 3.86 -13.63
N LEU A 248 -4.79 3.24 -14.80
CA LEU A 248 -3.68 3.06 -15.72
C LEU A 248 -3.98 3.85 -17.01
N ASN A 249 -3.14 4.82 -17.33
CA ASN A 249 -3.31 5.69 -18.50
C ASN A 249 -4.68 6.39 -18.57
N GLY A 250 -5.26 6.71 -17.41
CA GLY A 250 -6.56 7.36 -17.26
C GLY A 250 -7.76 6.41 -17.28
N GLU A 251 -7.55 5.10 -17.41
CA GLU A 251 -8.59 4.09 -17.28
C GLU A 251 -8.63 3.53 -15.85
N ARG A 252 -9.80 3.56 -15.19
CA ARG A 252 -9.97 3.03 -13.83
C ARG A 252 -10.07 1.52 -13.86
N LEU A 253 -9.08 0.85 -13.23
CA LEU A 253 -8.96 -0.61 -13.22
C LEU A 253 -9.21 -1.23 -11.85
N GLN A 254 -8.98 -0.49 -10.74
CA GLN A 254 -9.37 -0.94 -9.39
C GLN A 254 -10.23 0.13 -8.70
N GLN A 255 -11.25 -0.34 -7.97
CA GLN A 255 -12.08 0.50 -7.10
C GLN A 255 -12.72 -0.39 -6.03
N ASP A 256 -12.41 -0.14 -4.77
CA ASP A 256 -12.98 -0.87 -3.63
C ASP A 256 -12.78 -0.07 -2.32
N MET A 257 -13.22 -0.65 -1.21
CA MET A 257 -13.13 -0.06 0.13
C MET A 257 -12.54 -1.07 1.14
N PRO A 258 -11.83 -0.61 2.18
CA PRO A 258 -11.27 -1.46 3.24
C PRO A 258 -12.32 -2.30 3.98
N ARG A 259 -13.59 -1.90 4.00
CA ARG A 259 -14.68 -2.71 4.58
C ARG A 259 -14.88 -4.07 3.90
N ASN A 260 -14.37 -4.24 2.66
CA ASN A 260 -14.47 -5.47 1.88
C ASN A 260 -13.23 -6.37 2.05
N MET A 261 -12.32 -6.02 2.96
CA MET A 261 -11.22 -6.90 3.36
C MET A 261 -11.74 -8.19 3.99
N LEU A 262 -11.05 -9.29 3.75
CA LEU A 262 -11.32 -10.57 4.39
C LEU A 262 -11.01 -10.52 5.89
N PHE A 263 -9.86 -9.95 6.24
CA PHE A 263 -9.43 -9.67 7.60
C PHE A 263 -9.31 -8.16 7.78
N ASP A 264 -10.03 -7.60 8.73
CA ASP A 264 -10.02 -6.17 9.03
C ASP A 264 -8.71 -5.71 9.70
N LEU A 265 -8.49 -4.40 9.77
CA LEU A 265 -7.25 -3.84 10.33
C LEU A 265 -6.96 -4.33 11.75
N PRO A 266 -7.93 -4.39 12.70
CA PRO A 266 -7.68 -4.94 14.02
C PRO A 266 -7.14 -6.38 13.98
N THR A 267 -7.67 -7.21 13.08
CA THR A 267 -7.21 -8.58 12.89
C THR A 267 -5.81 -8.64 12.31
N LEU A 268 -5.50 -7.79 11.31
CA LEU A 268 -4.16 -7.72 10.72
C LEU A 268 -3.11 -7.31 11.77
N ILE A 269 -3.35 -6.25 12.52
CA ILE A 269 -2.42 -5.74 13.54
C ILE A 269 -2.23 -6.77 14.66
N ALA A 270 -3.31 -7.39 15.16
CA ALA A 270 -3.23 -8.43 16.17
C ALA A 270 -2.39 -9.62 15.70
N ALA A 271 -2.63 -10.11 14.47
CA ALA A 271 -1.89 -11.22 13.88
C ALA A 271 -0.42 -10.87 13.64
N ALA A 272 -0.13 -9.70 13.07
CA ALA A 272 1.23 -9.20 12.85
C ALA A 272 1.99 -9.07 14.18
N SER A 273 1.38 -8.45 15.20
CA SER A 273 1.99 -8.30 16.53
C SER A 273 2.18 -9.62 17.28
N ALA A 274 1.40 -10.64 16.93
CA ALA A 274 1.61 -11.99 17.45
C ALA A 274 2.82 -12.69 16.80
N ALA A 275 3.07 -12.43 15.53
CA ALA A 275 4.19 -12.99 14.78
C ALA A 275 5.52 -12.30 15.14
N THR A 276 5.56 -10.96 15.12
CA THR A 276 6.76 -10.17 15.44
C THR A 276 6.42 -9.01 16.37
N THR A 277 7.44 -8.31 16.88
CA THR A 277 7.22 -7.03 17.58
C THR A 277 7.18 -5.92 16.51
N LEU A 278 6.05 -5.22 16.43
CA LEU A 278 5.91 -4.04 15.59
C LEU A 278 6.50 -2.83 16.33
N LEU A 279 7.13 -1.95 15.59
CA LEU A 279 7.81 -0.75 16.10
C LEU A 279 7.15 0.51 15.51
N PRO A 280 7.24 1.66 16.18
CA PRO A 280 6.79 2.93 15.62
C PRO A 280 7.42 3.18 14.23
N GLY A 281 6.59 3.54 13.26
CA GLY A 281 6.99 3.73 11.87
C GLY A 281 6.95 2.48 10.99
N ASP A 282 6.76 1.29 11.53
CA ASP A 282 6.56 0.07 10.73
C ASP A 282 5.28 0.17 9.90
N LEU A 283 5.31 -0.44 8.72
CA LEU A 283 4.21 -0.48 7.76
C LEU A 283 3.53 -1.85 7.74
N ILE A 284 2.20 -1.83 7.71
CA ILE A 284 1.38 -3.01 7.36
C ILE A 284 0.57 -2.65 6.11
N LEU A 285 0.85 -3.31 4.99
CA LEU A 285 0.01 -3.27 3.80
C LEU A 285 -1.15 -4.24 3.97
N THR A 286 -2.34 -3.80 3.54
CA THR A 286 -3.60 -4.47 3.91
C THR A 286 -4.14 -5.42 2.85
N GLY A 287 -3.45 -5.55 1.73
CA GLY A 287 -3.89 -6.30 0.57
C GLY A 287 -4.60 -5.44 -0.47
N SER A 288 -4.55 -5.87 -1.72
CA SER A 288 -5.09 -5.15 -2.87
C SER A 288 -6.51 -5.59 -3.24
N PRO A 289 -7.38 -4.66 -3.68
CA PRO A 289 -8.65 -4.96 -4.32
C PRO A 289 -8.49 -5.76 -5.62
N ALA A 290 -9.62 -6.28 -6.13
CA ALA A 290 -9.72 -6.87 -7.46
C ALA A 290 -9.46 -5.84 -8.58
N GLY A 291 -9.07 -6.32 -9.76
CA GLY A 291 -8.81 -5.48 -10.94
C GLY A 291 -7.32 -5.26 -11.18
N ASN A 292 -6.47 -6.18 -10.74
CA ASN A 292 -5.05 -6.23 -11.09
C ASN A 292 -4.83 -6.64 -12.56
N GLY A 293 -3.59 -6.61 -13.03
CA GLY A 293 -3.23 -6.90 -14.42
C GLY A 293 -3.67 -8.28 -14.89
N GLY A 294 -3.57 -9.29 -14.01
CA GLY A 294 -4.05 -10.64 -14.29
C GLY A 294 -5.55 -10.73 -14.58
N HIS A 295 -6.37 -9.90 -13.92
CA HIS A 295 -7.80 -9.79 -14.20
C HIS A 295 -8.06 -9.28 -15.63
N TRP A 296 -7.30 -8.26 -16.04
CA TRP A 296 -7.47 -7.59 -17.32
C TRP A 296 -6.70 -8.24 -18.47
N GLY A 297 -5.76 -9.17 -18.17
CA GLY A 297 -4.79 -9.70 -19.14
C GLY A 297 -3.82 -8.62 -19.63
N ARG A 298 -3.51 -7.63 -18.79
CA ARG A 298 -2.69 -6.44 -19.08
C ARG A 298 -1.59 -6.32 -18.03
N TRP A 299 -0.35 -6.14 -18.49
CA TRP A 299 0.82 -5.92 -17.65
C TRP A 299 1.40 -4.54 -17.90
N LEU A 300 2.08 -3.98 -16.90
CA LEU A 300 2.75 -2.69 -17.00
C LEU A 300 3.81 -2.71 -18.10
N GLN A 301 3.87 -1.62 -18.86
CA GLN A 301 4.81 -1.39 -19.94
C GLN A 301 5.55 -0.07 -19.73
N PRO A 302 6.77 0.10 -20.27
CA PRO A 302 7.44 1.40 -20.27
C PRO A 302 6.56 2.47 -20.92
N GLY A 303 6.45 3.62 -20.25
CA GLY A 303 5.58 4.73 -20.63
C GLY A 303 4.17 4.69 -20.04
N ASP A 304 3.76 3.59 -19.40
CA ASP A 304 2.50 3.56 -18.66
C ASP A 304 2.55 4.53 -17.47
N VAL A 305 1.41 5.16 -17.23
CA VAL A 305 1.23 6.09 -16.11
C VAL A 305 0.19 5.52 -15.15
N MET A 306 0.63 5.21 -13.95
CA MET A 306 -0.19 4.74 -12.84
C MET A 306 -0.65 5.90 -11.99
N VAL A 307 -1.93 5.92 -11.62
CA VAL A 307 -2.49 6.83 -10.62
C VAL A 307 -3.16 6.00 -9.54
N THR A 308 -2.55 5.97 -8.35
CA THR A 308 -3.08 5.28 -7.19
C THR A 308 -3.61 6.32 -6.21
N ALA A 309 -4.86 6.22 -5.79
CA ALA A 309 -5.44 7.18 -4.87
C ALA A 309 -6.30 6.50 -3.81
N ILE A 310 -6.27 7.07 -2.60
CA ILE A 310 -7.21 6.72 -1.53
C ILE A 310 -7.85 8.01 -1.04
N SER A 311 -9.18 8.00 -0.97
CA SER A 311 -9.93 9.18 -0.56
C SER A 311 -9.45 9.69 0.80
N GLY A 312 -9.14 10.99 0.88
CA GLY A 312 -8.62 11.61 2.11
C GLY A 312 -7.16 11.32 2.45
N LEU A 313 -6.45 10.45 1.73
CA LEU A 313 -5.03 10.18 1.98
C LEU A 313 -4.10 10.76 0.92
N GLY A 314 -4.62 11.09 -0.26
CA GLY A 314 -3.87 11.66 -1.36
C GLY A 314 -3.77 10.74 -2.58
N THR A 315 -2.87 11.11 -3.50
CA THR A 315 -2.73 10.48 -4.81
C THR A 315 -1.25 10.34 -5.16
N GLN A 316 -0.89 9.18 -5.69
CA GLN A 316 0.42 8.89 -6.29
C GLN A 316 0.27 8.93 -7.81
N ARG A 317 1.34 9.36 -8.51
CA ARG A 317 1.40 9.35 -9.97
C ARG A 317 2.79 8.89 -10.42
N ASN A 318 2.90 7.62 -10.74
CA ASN A 318 4.18 7.01 -11.09
C ASN A 318 4.20 6.66 -12.60
N THR A 319 5.31 6.95 -13.28
CA THR A 319 5.54 6.52 -14.66
C THR A 319 6.38 5.26 -14.65
N CYS A 320 6.01 4.28 -15.47
CA CYS A 320 6.80 3.07 -15.66
C CYS A 320 7.92 3.35 -16.67
N VAL A 321 9.15 3.03 -16.30
CA VAL A 321 10.33 3.13 -17.18
C VAL A 321 11.09 1.81 -17.19
N LEU A 322 11.80 1.52 -18.26
CA LEU A 322 12.64 0.34 -18.30
C LEU A 322 13.87 0.56 -17.40
N GLU A 323 14.21 -0.44 -16.58
CA GLU A 323 15.43 -0.42 -15.78
C GLU A 323 16.66 -0.49 -16.67
N ASP A 324 17.60 0.46 -16.53
CA ASP A 324 18.90 0.43 -17.20
C ASP A 324 19.82 -0.59 -16.52
N VAL A 325 20.35 -1.56 -17.26
CA VAL A 325 21.18 -2.69 -16.78
C VAL A 325 22.64 -2.51 -17.20
#